data_b1f61b1cad8228307cdfc2932e3a772e
#
_entry.id   b1f61b1cad8228307cdfc2932e3a772e
#
_cell.length_a   1.000
_cell.length_b   1.000
_cell.length_c   1.000
_cell.angle_alpha   90.00
_cell.angle_beta   90.00
_cell.angle_gamma   90.00
#
_symmetry.space_group_name_H-M   'P 1'
#
loop_
_entity.id
_entity.type
_entity.pdbx_description
1 polymer ?
#
loop_
_entity_poly.entity_id
_entity_poly.type
_entity_poly.pdbx_seq_one_letter_code
_entity_poly.pdbx_strand_id
1 'polypeptide(L)'
;MHVETLVVEPLTKDAFAPFGDVIETEGAELRLINNGTTERYHDLARVEATGTEARVLVNIFRGQSFEAPIDIVMMERHPFGSQAFVPLNGRPFLVIVAEDDGGKPARPRVFLARGDQGVNYLRNVWHHPLLALEQKSDFLIVDRAGKEDNLEEFFFSDTTYRIETTKPA
;
A
#
# COMPACT_ATOMS: atom_id res chain seq x y z
N MET A 1 -10.46 -26.59 -0.89
CA MET A 1 -10.09 -25.16 -0.99
C MET A 1 -9.50 -24.89 -2.35
N HIS A 2 -9.96 -23.89 -3.01
CA HIS A 2 -9.46 -23.50 -4.32
C HIS A 2 -8.23 -22.60 -4.16
N VAL A 3 -7.18 -22.85 -4.94
CA VAL A 3 -6.00 -21.99 -5.01
C VAL A 3 -6.00 -21.28 -6.36
N GLU A 4 -5.96 -19.96 -6.33
CA GLU A 4 -5.93 -19.11 -7.52
C GLU A 4 -4.63 -18.32 -7.58
N THR A 5 -3.89 -18.45 -8.67
CA THR A 5 -2.62 -17.73 -8.86
C THR A 5 -2.88 -16.29 -9.29
N LEU A 6 -2.20 -15.36 -8.61
CA LEU A 6 -2.20 -13.95 -8.97
C LEU A 6 -0.92 -13.60 -9.73
N VAL A 7 -1.09 -12.79 -10.76
CA VAL A 7 0.03 -12.26 -11.58
C VAL A 7 0.46 -10.92 -11.03
N VAL A 8 1.77 -10.72 -10.89
CA VAL A 8 2.35 -9.47 -10.41
C VAL A 8 2.43 -8.46 -11.55
N GLU A 9 1.94 -7.26 -11.31
CA GLU A 9 1.97 -6.13 -12.23
C GLU A 9 3.01 -5.09 -11.73
N PRO A 10 3.67 -4.34 -12.64
CA PRO A 10 4.44 -3.19 -12.20
C PRO A 10 3.52 -2.12 -11.60
N LEU A 11 3.97 -1.48 -10.53
CA LEU A 11 3.22 -0.39 -9.91
C LEU A 11 3.29 0.87 -10.77
N THR A 12 2.14 1.36 -11.22
CA THR A 12 2.02 2.62 -11.95
C THR A 12 0.90 3.47 -11.37
N LYS A 13 0.99 4.79 -11.52
CA LYS A 13 -0.07 5.71 -11.07
C LYS A 13 -1.41 5.39 -11.68
N ASP A 14 -1.44 5.09 -12.98
CA ASP A 14 -2.70 4.81 -13.69
C ASP A 14 -3.35 3.51 -13.20
N ALA A 15 -2.58 2.44 -13.06
CA ALA A 15 -3.09 1.15 -12.61
C ALA A 15 -3.54 1.18 -11.14
N PHE A 16 -2.87 1.99 -10.31
CA PHE A 16 -3.15 2.11 -8.88
C PHE A 16 -4.22 3.17 -8.55
N ALA A 17 -4.63 3.99 -9.52
CA ALA A 17 -5.55 5.10 -9.29
C ALA A 17 -6.84 4.74 -8.54
N PRO A 18 -7.49 3.57 -8.76
CA PRO A 18 -8.68 3.18 -7.99
C PRO A 18 -8.42 2.97 -6.49
N PHE A 19 -7.17 2.74 -6.10
CA PHE A 19 -6.79 2.34 -4.74
C PHE A 19 -6.09 3.44 -3.96
N GLY A 20 -5.46 4.38 -4.65
CA GLY A 20 -4.73 5.46 -4.01
C GLY A 20 -3.67 6.11 -4.86
N ASP A 21 -2.67 6.61 -4.19
CA ASP A 21 -1.59 7.37 -4.80
C ASP A 21 -0.30 6.55 -4.81
N VAL A 22 0.49 6.71 -5.86
CA VAL A 22 1.88 6.25 -5.90
C VAL A 22 2.78 7.42 -5.53
N ILE A 23 3.58 7.26 -4.48
CA ILE A 23 4.49 8.28 -3.97
C ILE A 23 5.84 8.10 -4.64
N GLU A 24 6.10 8.89 -5.66
CA GLU A 24 7.34 8.84 -6.46
C GLU A 24 7.63 10.19 -7.11
N THR A 25 8.89 10.41 -7.45
CA THR A 25 9.31 11.66 -8.11
C THR A 25 8.97 11.68 -9.59
N GLU A 26 8.94 10.53 -10.26
CA GLU A 26 8.62 10.42 -11.67
C GLU A 26 7.21 10.94 -11.97
N GLY A 27 7.12 11.86 -12.93
CA GLY A 27 5.83 12.44 -13.34
C GLY A 27 5.20 13.40 -12.34
N ALA A 28 5.88 13.74 -11.25
CA ALA A 28 5.39 14.66 -10.24
C ALA A 28 5.58 16.12 -10.68
N GLU A 29 4.77 17.03 -10.10
CA GLU A 29 4.98 18.46 -10.26
C GLU A 29 6.26 18.86 -9.51
N LEU A 30 7.24 19.38 -10.25
CA LEU A 30 8.50 19.86 -9.69
C LEU A 30 8.44 21.36 -9.42
N ARG A 31 8.75 21.76 -8.21
CA ARG A 31 8.92 23.15 -7.80
C ARG A 31 10.30 23.36 -7.20
N LEU A 32 11.07 24.28 -7.76
CA LEU A 32 12.33 24.69 -7.13
C LEU A 32 12.04 25.69 -6.02
N ILE A 33 12.59 25.43 -4.84
CA ILE A 33 12.45 26.26 -3.65
C ILE A 33 13.80 26.55 -3.03
N ASN A 34 13.87 27.41 -2.02
CA ASN A 34 15.10 27.78 -1.30
C ASN A 34 16.19 28.28 -2.26
N ASN A 35 15.84 29.26 -3.11
CA ASN A 35 16.71 29.83 -4.12
C ASN A 35 17.30 28.78 -5.10
N GLY A 36 16.48 27.77 -5.44
CA GLY A 36 16.87 26.73 -6.40
C GLY A 36 17.73 25.60 -5.84
N THR A 37 17.98 25.58 -4.53
CA THR A 37 18.79 24.53 -3.90
C THR A 37 18.01 23.25 -3.60
N THR A 38 16.69 23.31 -3.63
CA THR A 38 15.82 22.19 -3.28
C THR A 38 14.77 21.94 -4.37
N GLU A 39 14.72 20.72 -4.82
CA GLU A 39 13.65 20.23 -5.70
C GLU A 39 12.50 19.70 -4.85
N ARG A 40 11.33 20.36 -4.95
CA ARG A 40 10.12 19.88 -4.30
C ARG A 40 9.26 19.13 -5.29
N TYR A 41 9.12 17.83 -5.10
CA TYR A 41 8.14 16.98 -5.80
C TYR A 41 6.83 17.08 -5.06
N HIS A 42 5.89 17.83 -5.63
CA HIS A 42 4.77 18.42 -4.91
C HIS A 42 3.51 17.55 -4.95
N ASP A 43 2.82 17.44 -3.80
CA ASP A 43 1.48 16.87 -3.67
C ASP A 43 1.38 15.44 -4.20
N LEU A 44 2.15 14.54 -3.60
CA LEU A 44 2.26 13.16 -4.07
C LEU A 44 1.17 12.23 -3.53
N ALA A 45 0.49 12.61 -2.46
CA ALA A 45 -0.49 11.76 -1.80
C ALA A 45 -1.58 12.56 -1.07
N ARG A 46 -2.79 12.01 -1.07
CA ARG A 46 -3.95 12.57 -0.36
C ARG A 46 -4.09 11.90 1.01
N VAL A 47 -3.48 12.49 2.03
CA VAL A 47 -3.56 11.97 3.40
C VAL A 47 -4.85 12.43 4.06
N GLU A 48 -5.62 11.49 4.59
CA GLU A 48 -6.88 11.76 5.29
C GLU A 48 -6.88 11.16 6.69
N ALA A 49 -7.35 11.93 7.65
CA ALA A 49 -7.65 11.44 9.00
C ALA A 49 -9.01 12.02 9.41
N THR A 50 -10.01 11.15 9.49
CA THR A 50 -11.39 11.54 9.77
C THR A 50 -11.90 10.92 11.07
N GLY A 51 -13.06 11.37 11.55
CA GLY A 51 -13.68 10.87 12.77
C GLY A 51 -13.37 11.72 13.99
N THR A 52 -13.69 11.19 15.16
CA THR A 52 -13.66 11.93 16.44
C THR A 52 -12.23 11.98 16.99
N GLU A 53 -11.78 13.17 17.30
CA GLU A 53 -10.41 13.42 17.77
C GLU A 53 -9.34 12.85 16.83
N ALA A 54 -9.62 12.88 15.53
CA ALA A 54 -8.73 12.36 14.52
C ALA A 54 -7.47 13.22 14.39
N ARG A 55 -6.34 12.55 14.23
CA ARG A 55 -5.07 13.19 13.90
C ARG A 55 -4.20 12.28 13.07
N VAL A 56 -3.28 12.86 12.34
CA VAL A 56 -2.29 12.13 11.55
C VAL A 56 -1.19 11.60 12.47
N LEU A 57 -0.80 10.34 12.27
CA LEU A 57 0.34 9.69 12.90
C LEU A 57 1.47 9.53 11.92
N VAL A 58 2.68 9.57 12.42
CA VAL A 58 3.88 9.14 11.69
C VAL A 58 4.52 7.98 12.48
N ASN A 59 4.67 6.83 11.82
CA ASN A 59 5.19 5.61 12.42
C ASN A 59 6.32 5.02 11.58
N ILE A 60 7.08 4.11 12.14
CA ILE A 60 8.00 3.24 11.42
C ILE A 60 7.52 1.81 11.57
N PHE A 61 7.27 1.12 10.44
CA PHE A 61 7.06 -0.32 10.44
C PHE A 61 8.33 -1.01 9.99
N ARG A 62 8.80 -1.94 10.79
CA ARG A 62 9.92 -2.81 10.44
C ARG A 62 9.38 -4.20 10.12
N GLY A 63 9.35 -4.54 8.84
CA GLY A 63 8.79 -5.79 8.34
C GLY A 63 9.86 -6.82 7.97
N GLN A 64 9.60 -8.08 8.32
CA GLN A 64 10.39 -9.20 7.80
C GLN A 64 10.17 -9.32 6.29
N SER A 65 11.14 -9.89 5.58
CA SER A 65 10.97 -10.16 4.15
C SER A 65 10.19 -11.44 3.91
N PHE A 66 9.50 -11.46 2.78
CA PHE A 66 8.75 -12.62 2.29
C PHE A 66 9.38 -13.12 0.99
N GLU A 67 9.29 -14.41 0.77
CA GLU A 67 9.73 -15.08 -0.46
C GLU A 67 8.56 -15.85 -1.06
N ALA A 68 8.48 -15.85 -2.40
CA ALA A 68 7.47 -16.65 -3.09
C ALA A 68 7.73 -18.17 -2.92
N PRO A 69 6.68 -19.02 -2.87
CA PRO A 69 5.28 -18.65 -3.04
C PRO A 69 4.69 -17.99 -1.79
N ILE A 70 3.82 -17.00 -2.00
CA ILE A 70 3.15 -16.26 -0.93
C ILE A 70 1.65 -16.48 -1.03
N ASP A 71 1.05 -16.95 0.05
CA ASP A 71 -0.40 -17.12 0.13
C ASP A 71 -1.07 -15.89 0.73
N ILE A 72 -2.09 -15.42 0.05
CA ILE A 72 -2.93 -14.31 0.47
C ILE A 72 -4.25 -14.90 0.98
N VAL A 73 -4.45 -14.83 2.27
CA VAL A 73 -5.59 -15.44 2.95
C VAL A 73 -6.52 -14.42 3.60
N MET A 74 -6.09 -13.16 3.65
CA MET A 74 -6.85 -12.09 4.27
C MET A 74 -6.55 -10.75 3.63
N MET A 75 -7.45 -9.80 3.82
CA MET A 75 -7.28 -8.38 3.51
C MET A 75 -7.80 -7.55 4.68
N GLU A 76 -7.32 -6.34 4.78
CA GLU A 76 -7.80 -5.36 5.77
C GLU A 76 -8.10 -4.01 5.14
N ARG A 77 -8.88 -3.18 5.82
CA ARG A 77 -9.10 -1.79 5.43
C ARG A 77 -9.27 -0.90 6.65
N HIS A 78 -9.06 0.39 6.44
CA HIS A 78 -9.18 1.41 7.47
C HIS A 78 -10.25 2.43 7.09
N PRO A 79 -11.46 2.36 7.70
CA PRO A 79 -12.60 3.19 7.27
C PRO A 79 -12.42 4.70 7.52
N PHE A 80 -11.57 5.08 8.47
CA PHE A 80 -11.48 6.47 8.93
C PHE A 80 -10.19 7.19 8.56
N GLY A 81 -9.23 6.51 7.95
CA GLY A 81 -7.98 7.13 7.57
C GLY A 81 -7.32 6.48 6.37
N SER A 82 -6.53 7.27 5.63
CA SER A 82 -5.59 6.75 4.65
C SER A 82 -4.37 6.15 5.35
N GLN A 83 -3.58 5.38 4.62
CA GLN A 83 -2.34 4.81 5.14
C GLN A 83 -1.26 4.82 4.06
N ALA A 84 -0.21 5.61 4.30
CA ALA A 84 0.93 5.69 3.40
C ALA A 84 2.07 4.82 3.88
N PHE A 85 2.74 4.17 2.92
CA PHE A 85 3.95 3.36 3.11
C PHE A 85 5.05 3.90 2.22
N VAL A 86 6.15 4.35 2.81
CA VAL A 86 7.32 4.85 2.06
C VAL A 86 8.54 4.05 2.50
N PRO A 87 9.19 3.28 1.58
CA PRO A 87 10.36 2.51 1.94
C PRO A 87 11.53 3.39 2.33
N LEU A 88 12.20 3.06 3.43
CA LEU A 88 13.35 3.82 3.93
C LEU A 88 14.70 3.20 3.54
N ASN A 89 14.71 1.95 3.09
CA ASN A 89 15.93 1.23 2.75
C ASN A 89 16.12 1.01 1.24
N GLY A 90 15.24 1.57 0.41
CA GLY A 90 15.36 1.48 -1.05
C GLY A 90 15.14 0.07 -1.62
N ARG A 91 14.42 -0.79 -0.91
CA ARG A 91 14.12 -2.15 -1.36
C ARG A 91 12.67 -2.28 -1.84
N PRO A 92 12.41 -3.18 -2.80
CA PRO A 92 11.06 -3.39 -3.33
C PRO A 92 10.14 -4.05 -2.29
N PHE A 93 8.83 -3.90 -2.52
CA PHE A 93 7.79 -4.56 -1.73
C PHE A 93 6.57 -4.86 -2.60
N LEU A 94 5.74 -5.79 -2.15
CA LEU A 94 4.49 -6.10 -2.82
C LEU A 94 3.36 -5.27 -2.24
N VAL A 95 2.52 -4.76 -3.14
CA VAL A 95 1.30 -4.01 -2.83
C VAL A 95 0.12 -4.82 -3.34
N ILE A 96 -0.75 -5.27 -2.43
CA ILE A 96 -1.90 -6.09 -2.78
C ILE A 96 -3.15 -5.36 -2.36
N VAL A 97 -4.03 -5.11 -3.32
CA VAL A 97 -5.25 -4.33 -3.14
C VAL A 97 -6.44 -5.04 -3.79
N ALA A 98 -7.63 -4.71 -3.37
CA ALA A 98 -8.86 -5.19 -3.98
C ALA A 98 -9.93 -4.10 -3.96
N GLU A 99 -10.77 -4.11 -4.99
CA GLU A 99 -11.99 -3.31 -4.98
C GLU A 99 -12.98 -3.90 -3.96
N ASP A 100 -13.92 -3.08 -3.52
CA ASP A 100 -14.99 -3.54 -2.64
C ASP A 100 -16.12 -4.18 -3.46
N ASP A 101 -16.53 -5.36 -3.07
CA ASP A 101 -17.68 -6.07 -3.62
C ASP A 101 -18.67 -6.35 -2.49
N GLY A 102 -19.60 -5.41 -2.29
CA GLY A 102 -20.65 -5.56 -1.29
C GLY A 102 -20.15 -5.68 0.15
N GLY A 103 -19.08 -4.97 0.50
CA GLY A 103 -18.47 -5.00 1.81
C GLY A 103 -17.42 -6.09 2.01
N LYS A 104 -16.99 -6.74 0.93
CA LYS A 104 -15.93 -7.76 0.90
C LYS A 104 -14.90 -7.39 -0.15
N PRO A 105 -13.64 -7.83 -0.01
CA PRO A 105 -12.68 -7.63 -1.07
C PRO A 105 -13.03 -8.50 -2.28
N ALA A 106 -13.03 -7.89 -3.45
CA ALA A 106 -13.05 -8.59 -4.74
C ALA A 106 -11.73 -9.35 -4.95
N ARG A 107 -11.54 -9.93 -6.14
CA ARG A 107 -10.29 -10.59 -6.52
C ARG A 107 -9.12 -9.63 -6.36
N PRO A 108 -8.08 -9.98 -5.58
CA PRO A 108 -6.94 -9.09 -5.37
C PRO A 108 -6.13 -8.85 -6.64
N ARG A 109 -5.53 -7.67 -6.71
CA ARG A 109 -4.47 -7.32 -7.67
C ARG A 109 -3.16 -7.15 -6.92
N VAL A 110 -2.08 -7.54 -7.55
CA VAL A 110 -0.73 -7.51 -6.97
C VAL A 110 0.16 -6.61 -7.79
N PHE A 111 0.79 -5.64 -7.13
CA PHE A 111 1.76 -4.75 -7.73
C PHE A 111 3.12 -4.93 -7.08
N LEU A 112 4.19 -4.90 -7.89
CA LEU A 112 5.55 -4.75 -7.40
C LEU A 112 5.91 -3.28 -7.36
N ALA A 113 6.12 -2.76 -6.15
CA ALA A 113 6.65 -1.43 -5.94
C ALA A 113 8.19 -1.49 -5.96
N ARG A 114 8.82 -0.58 -6.71
CA ARG A 114 10.27 -0.40 -6.65
C ARG A 114 10.65 0.25 -5.32
N GLY A 115 11.91 0.11 -4.92
CA GLY A 115 12.42 0.72 -3.68
C GLY A 115 12.38 2.25 -3.64
N ASP A 116 12.13 2.91 -4.77
CA ASP A 116 11.95 4.36 -4.87
C ASP A 116 10.47 4.77 -5.00
N GLN A 117 9.54 3.83 -4.83
CA GLN A 117 8.11 4.06 -4.84
C GLN A 117 7.50 3.78 -3.48
N GLY A 118 6.67 4.69 -3.00
CA GLY A 118 5.73 4.45 -1.91
C GLY A 118 4.31 4.39 -2.43
N VAL A 119 3.38 4.02 -1.56
CA VAL A 119 1.94 4.04 -1.84
C VAL A 119 1.19 4.71 -0.72
N ASN A 120 0.05 5.29 -1.05
CA ASN A 120 -0.92 5.77 -0.09
C ASN A 120 -2.25 5.09 -0.37
N TYR A 121 -2.64 4.14 0.46
CA TYR A 121 -3.98 3.55 0.38
C TYR A 121 -5.00 4.59 0.81
N LEU A 122 -5.96 4.88 -0.04
CA LEU A 122 -7.07 5.74 0.32
C LEU A 122 -7.91 5.09 1.42
N ARG A 123 -8.62 5.91 2.13
CA ARG A 123 -9.54 5.48 3.17
C ARG A 123 -10.46 4.38 2.65
N ASN A 124 -10.65 3.32 3.45
CA ASN A 124 -11.56 2.21 3.16
C ASN A 124 -11.18 1.31 1.99
N VAL A 125 -9.95 1.37 1.52
CA VAL A 125 -9.45 0.50 0.45
C VAL A 125 -8.92 -0.80 1.02
N TRP A 126 -9.41 -1.94 0.51
CA TRP A 126 -8.92 -3.26 0.87
C TRP A 126 -7.47 -3.43 0.45
N HIS A 127 -6.61 -3.81 1.39
CA HIS A 127 -5.19 -4.09 1.13
C HIS A 127 -4.69 -5.21 2.05
N HIS A 128 -3.63 -5.86 1.63
CA HIS A 128 -2.92 -6.85 2.46
C HIS A 128 -1.88 -6.13 3.34
N PRO A 129 -1.64 -6.60 4.58
CA PRO A 129 -0.54 -6.11 5.39
C PRO A 129 0.81 -6.10 4.68
N LEU A 130 1.76 -5.33 5.19
CA LEU A 130 3.08 -5.11 4.60
C LEU A 130 3.77 -6.41 4.17
N LEU A 131 4.21 -6.46 2.91
CA LEU A 131 4.99 -7.55 2.33
C LEU A 131 6.31 -7.00 1.78
N ALA A 132 7.30 -6.83 2.66
CA ALA A 132 8.65 -6.46 2.26
C ALA A 132 9.33 -7.63 1.52
N LEU A 133 10.22 -7.30 0.58
CA LEU A 133 10.99 -8.28 -0.19
C LEU A 133 12.48 -8.12 0.08
N GLU A 134 13.26 -9.13 -0.31
CA GLU A 134 14.72 -9.21 -0.24
C GLU A 134 15.27 -9.28 1.18
N GLN A 135 15.01 -8.27 2.02
CA GLN A 135 15.51 -8.21 3.40
C GLN A 135 14.48 -7.54 4.30
N LYS A 136 14.65 -7.71 5.61
CA LYS A 136 13.95 -6.92 6.61
C LYS A 136 14.11 -5.43 6.27
N SER A 137 13.01 -4.71 6.19
CA SER A 137 13.00 -3.33 5.71
C SER A 137 12.12 -2.44 6.59
N ASP A 138 12.52 -1.19 6.68
CA ASP A 138 11.80 -0.15 7.40
C ASP A 138 10.97 0.69 6.43
N PHE A 139 9.79 1.08 6.87
CA PHE A 139 8.86 1.92 6.11
C PHE A 139 8.39 3.07 7.00
N LEU A 140 8.41 4.27 6.44
CA LEU A 140 7.71 5.40 7.02
C LEU A 140 6.22 5.19 6.74
N ILE A 141 5.42 5.26 7.80
CA ILE A 141 3.96 5.11 7.74
C ILE A 141 3.33 6.43 8.13
N VAL A 142 2.39 6.89 7.32
CA VAL A 142 1.54 8.04 7.66
C VAL A 142 0.11 7.53 7.71
N ASP A 143 -0.47 7.50 8.91
CA ASP A 143 -1.81 6.99 9.12
C ASP A 143 -2.60 7.79 10.16
N ARG A 144 -3.58 7.20 10.81
CA ARG A 144 -4.58 7.93 11.58
C ARG A 144 -4.71 7.41 13.01
N ALA A 145 -4.76 8.32 13.98
CA ALA A 145 -5.33 8.09 15.29
C ALA A 145 -6.73 8.72 15.38
N GLY A 146 -7.58 8.18 16.24
CA GLY A 146 -8.92 8.69 16.53
C GLY A 146 -9.67 7.70 17.41
N LYS A 147 -10.91 8.06 17.79
CA LYS A 147 -11.70 7.25 18.74
C LYS A 147 -12.36 6.03 18.10
N GLU A 148 -12.75 6.14 16.83
CA GLU A 148 -13.44 5.05 16.16
C GLU A 148 -12.49 3.86 15.94
N ASP A 149 -13.06 2.65 15.90
CA ASP A 149 -12.36 1.46 15.42
C ASP A 149 -12.05 1.62 13.92
N ASN A 150 -10.77 1.63 13.59
CA ASN A 150 -10.28 1.92 12.24
C ASN A 150 -9.70 0.70 11.56
N LEU A 151 -10.19 -0.48 11.89
CA LEU A 151 -9.74 -1.73 11.30
C LEU A 151 -10.91 -2.64 10.99
N GLU A 152 -11.03 -3.04 9.74
CA GLU A 152 -11.86 -4.15 9.30
C GLU A 152 -10.97 -5.19 8.62
N GLU A 153 -11.18 -6.45 8.97
CA GLU A 153 -10.45 -7.58 8.40
C GLU A 153 -11.41 -8.53 7.71
N PHE A 154 -10.96 -9.11 6.60
CA PHE A 154 -11.69 -10.14 5.87
C PHE A 154 -10.77 -11.32 5.59
N PHE A 155 -11.20 -12.52 5.99
CA PHE A 155 -10.48 -13.77 5.74
C PHE A 155 -11.19 -14.56 4.65
N PHE A 156 -10.46 -14.93 3.60
CA PHE A 156 -11.02 -15.74 2.51
C PHE A 156 -11.27 -17.17 2.99
N SER A 157 -12.49 -17.68 2.79
CA SER A 157 -12.88 -19.03 3.24
C SER A 157 -12.76 -20.08 2.15
N ASP A 158 -13.02 -19.70 0.91
CA ASP A 158 -13.18 -20.65 -0.19
C ASP A 158 -11.99 -20.65 -1.16
N THR A 159 -11.25 -19.56 -1.19
CA THR A 159 -10.12 -19.36 -2.09
C THR A 159 -8.89 -18.90 -1.33
N THR A 160 -7.75 -19.51 -1.62
CA THR A 160 -6.44 -18.97 -1.28
C THR A 160 -5.85 -18.36 -2.54
N TYR A 161 -5.51 -17.10 -2.50
CA TYR A 161 -4.80 -16.47 -3.61
C TYR A 161 -3.30 -16.68 -3.42
N ARG A 162 -2.59 -17.04 -4.50
CA ARG A 162 -1.17 -17.36 -4.40
C ARG A 162 -0.33 -16.56 -5.39
N ILE A 163 0.78 -16.06 -4.91
CA ILE A 163 1.81 -15.39 -5.72
C ILE A 163 2.97 -16.37 -5.86
N GLU A 164 3.15 -16.93 -7.06
CA GLU A 164 4.18 -17.94 -7.34
C GLU A 164 5.56 -17.31 -7.58
N THR A 165 5.58 -16.08 -8.07
CA THR A 165 6.81 -15.30 -8.28
C THR A 165 6.57 -13.83 -8.01
N THR A 166 7.55 -13.16 -7.43
CA THR A 166 7.48 -11.72 -7.17
C THR A 166 7.86 -10.85 -8.36
N LYS A 167 8.26 -11.47 -9.47
CA LYS A 167 8.62 -10.77 -10.71
C LYS A 167 7.36 -10.45 -11.51
N PRO A 168 7.23 -9.23 -12.05
CA PRO A 168 6.16 -8.92 -12.99
C PRO A 168 6.22 -9.81 -14.23
N ALA A 169 5.05 -10.10 -14.75
CA ALA A 169 4.91 -10.87 -15.98
C ALA A 169 5.39 -10.09 -17.21
#